data_d9b09b17fa511e53319d4bf22ca1bcdd
#
_entry.id   d9b09b17fa511e53319d4bf22ca1bcdd
#
_cell.length_a   1.000
_cell.length_b   1.000
_cell.length_c   1.000
_cell.angle_alpha   90.00
_cell.angle_beta   90.00
_cell.angle_gamma   90.00
#
_symmetry.space_group_name_H-M   'P 1'
#
loop_
_entity.id
_entity.type
_entity.pdbx_description
1 polymer ?
#
loop_
_entity_poly.entity_id
_entity_poly.type
_entity_poly.pdbx_seq_one_letter_code
_entity_poly.pdbx_strand_id
1 'polypeptide(L)'
;MEHGGAWIGFHFAGYNDESTNWPWFVGDFLDAVFLTNSWPPLPATLVVEDRNHPVTRGLPETFLSPANEWYIWKPDPRGNKDIHVLLSLSPSNYPLGMKDTLTAGDLPVVWTNTRYKMLYCNMGHGDKVFTSDTQNQLFRNAILWLGETPKTPQH
;
A
#
# COMPACT_ATOMS: atom_id res chain seq x y z
N MET A 1 -7.06 11.13 13.99
CA MET A 1 -7.87 10.41 13.01
C MET A 1 -9.38 10.60 13.28
N GLU A 2 -9.84 10.41 14.49
CA GLU A 2 -11.27 10.52 14.87
C GLU A 2 -11.90 11.90 14.60
N HIS A 3 -11.09 12.94 14.50
CA HIS A 3 -11.55 14.32 14.21
C HIS A 3 -11.25 14.76 12.77
N GLY A 4 -11.21 13.83 11.82
CA GLY A 4 -11.06 14.12 10.40
C GLY A 4 -9.62 14.28 9.91
N GLY A 5 -8.62 13.94 10.71
CA GLY A 5 -7.23 13.87 10.27
C GLY A 5 -7.04 12.79 9.19
N ALA A 6 -6.14 13.03 8.23
CA ALA A 6 -5.75 12.06 7.22
C ALA A 6 -4.30 11.62 7.41
N TRP A 7 -3.99 10.41 6.95
CA TRP A 7 -2.65 9.84 7.06
C TRP A 7 -2.22 9.18 5.75
N ILE A 8 -0.97 9.40 5.38
CA ILE A 8 -0.32 8.63 4.34
C ILE A 8 1.00 8.09 4.87
N GLY A 9 1.22 6.80 4.74
CA GLY A 9 2.46 6.15 5.13
C GLY A 9 3.12 5.47 3.95
N PHE A 10 4.44 5.67 3.85
CA PHE A 10 5.25 5.04 2.83
C PHE A 10 6.19 4.02 3.47
N HIS A 11 6.31 2.87 2.83
CA HIS A 11 7.31 1.86 3.10
C HIS A 11 7.50 1.59 4.60
N PHE A 12 8.57 2.10 5.19
CA PHE A 12 8.92 1.90 6.60
C PHE A 12 7.87 2.44 7.59
N ALA A 13 6.98 3.31 7.14
CA ALA A 13 5.88 3.78 7.99
C ALA A 13 4.89 2.67 8.41
N GLY A 14 4.88 1.55 7.67
CA GLY A 14 4.10 0.37 8.03
C GLY A 14 4.90 -0.72 8.75
N TYR A 15 6.22 -0.57 8.85
CA TYR A 15 7.05 -1.57 9.53
C TYR A 15 6.65 -1.69 11.01
N ASN A 16 6.44 -2.91 11.45
CA ASN A 16 6.12 -3.23 12.84
C ASN A 16 6.60 -4.65 13.17
N ASP A 17 6.74 -4.94 14.44
CA ASP A 17 7.25 -6.20 14.97
C ASP A 17 6.22 -6.97 15.80
N GLU A 18 4.94 -6.79 15.53
CA GLU A 18 3.83 -7.30 16.35
C GLU A 18 3.81 -6.72 17.78
N SER A 19 4.61 -5.69 18.03
CA SER A 19 4.70 -5.15 19.40
C SER A 19 3.33 -4.69 19.90
N THR A 20 3.05 -4.97 21.14
CA THR A 20 1.81 -4.56 21.81
C THR A 20 1.83 -3.08 22.22
N ASN A 21 2.89 -2.35 21.87
CA ASN A 21 3.05 -0.96 22.28
C ASN A 21 2.03 -0.02 21.63
N TRP A 22 1.54 -0.39 20.45
CA TRP A 22 0.49 0.37 19.76
C TRP A 22 -0.50 -0.53 19.03
N PRO A 23 -1.30 -1.30 19.76
CA PRO A 23 -2.21 -2.31 19.19
C PRO A 23 -3.20 -1.73 18.18
N TRP A 24 -3.71 -0.53 18.45
CA TRP A 24 -4.61 0.17 17.54
C TRP A 24 -3.98 0.40 16.16
N PHE A 25 -2.72 0.86 16.10
CA PHE A 25 -2.06 1.10 14.83
C PHE A 25 -1.89 -0.18 14.02
N VAL A 26 -1.48 -1.25 14.67
CA VAL A 26 -1.18 -2.53 14.01
C VAL A 26 -2.47 -3.29 13.66
N GLY A 27 -3.43 -3.37 14.57
CA GLY A 27 -4.59 -4.25 14.43
C GLY A 27 -5.85 -3.60 13.88
N ASP A 28 -6.02 -2.26 14.09
CA ASP A 28 -7.24 -1.58 13.65
C ASP A 28 -7.00 -0.61 12.50
N PHE A 29 -5.84 0.04 12.48
CA PHE A 29 -5.54 1.11 11.53
C PHE A 29 -4.83 0.61 10.28
N LEU A 30 -3.66 -0.02 10.43
CA LEU A 30 -2.89 -0.60 9.34
C LEU A 30 -3.42 -1.99 8.95
N ASP A 31 -3.79 -2.76 9.96
CA ASP A 31 -4.26 -4.14 9.92
C ASP A 31 -3.33 -5.08 9.17
N ALA A 32 -2.06 -4.92 9.43
CA ALA A 32 -1.00 -5.70 8.82
C ALA A 32 0.19 -5.80 9.76
N VAL A 33 0.72 -7.00 9.92
CA VAL A 33 1.96 -7.25 10.65
C VAL A 33 3.06 -7.60 9.67
N PHE A 34 4.18 -6.90 9.78
CA PHE A 34 5.34 -7.18 8.93
C PHE A 34 5.92 -8.56 9.25
N LEU A 35 6.05 -9.39 8.22
CA LEU A 35 6.67 -10.72 8.36
C LEU A 35 8.10 -10.71 7.85
N THR A 36 8.31 -10.25 6.62
CA THR A 36 9.61 -10.20 5.95
C THR A 36 9.52 -9.32 4.69
N ASN A 37 10.61 -9.18 3.98
CA ASN A 37 10.66 -8.44 2.71
C ASN A 37 11.51 -9.16 1.67
N SER A 38 11.31 -8.83 0.40
CA SER A 38 12.23 -9.21 -0.67
C SER A 38 13.56 -8.46 -0.51
N TRP A 39 14.65 -9.11 -0.88
CA TRP A 39 15.97 -8.51 -0.94
C TRP A 39 16.78 -9.09 -2.11
N PRO A 40 17.60 -8.32 -2.83
CA PRO A 40 17.74 -6.85 -2.76
C PRO A 40 16.48 -6.13 -3.27
N PRO A 41 16.44 -4.77 -3.19
CA PRO A 41 15.38 -4.01 -3.86
C PRO A 41 15.30 -4.33 -5.34
N LEU A 42 14.13 -4.74 -5.82
CA LEU A 42 13.90 -5.18 -7.19
C LEU A 42 12.69 -4.45 -7.80
N PRO A 43 12.71 -4.15 -9.11
CA PRO A 43 11.51 -3.71 -9.79
C PRO A 43 10.47 -4.83 -9.81
N ALA A 44 9.20 -4.47 -9.78
CA ALA A 44 8.11 -5.43 -9.88
C ALA A 44 6.91 -4.85 -10.63
N THR A 45 6.20 -5.71 -11.34
CA THR A 45 4.92 -5.36 -11.95
C THR A 45 3.83 -5.32 -10.89
N LEU A 46 3.11 -4.22 -10.83
CA LEU A 46 1.96 -4.03 -9.95
C LEU A 46 0.67 -4.16 -10.75
N VAL A 47 -0.37 -4.66 -10.09
CA VAL A 47 -1.75 -4.73 -10.59
C VAL A 47 -2.58 -3.67 -9.85
N VAL A 48 -3.34 -2.89 -10.59
CA VAL A 48 -4.34 -1.96 -10.05
C VAL A 48 -5.65 -2.71 -9.91
N GLU A 49 -6.05 -3.01 -8.66
CA GLU A 49 -7.22 -3.84 -8.37
C GLU A 49 -8.52 -3.05 -8.43
N ASP A 50 -8.55 -1.87 -7.84
CA ASP A 50 -9.69 -0.97 -7.98
C ASP A 50 -9.34 0.23 -8.85
N ARG A 51 -9.79 0.22 -10.10
CA ARG A 51 -9.57 1.28 -11.08
C ARG A 51 -10.52 2.46 -10.93
N ASN A 52 -11.55 2.34 -10.10
CA ASN A 52 -12.55 3.39 -9.87
C ASN A 52 -12.21 4.26 -8.65
N HIS A 53 -11.31 3.82 -7.79
CA HIS A 53 -10.91 4.59 -6.63
C HIS A 53 -10.18 5.89 -7.05
N PRO A 54 -10.42 7.03 -6.38
CA PRO A 54 -9.76 8.30 -6.72
C PRO A 54 -8.23 8.21 -6.78
N VAL A 55 -7.62 7.42 -5.89
CA VAL A 55 -6.15 7.22 -5.80
C VAL A 55 -5.58 6.53 -7.04
N THR A 56 -6.34 5.65 -7.67
CA THR A 56 -5.89 4.86 -8.82
C THR A 56 -6.37 5.43 -10.15
N ARG A 57 -7.10 6.53 -10.13
CA ARG A 57 -7.67 7.14 -11.33
C ARG A 57 -6.60 7.47 -12.36
N GLY A 58 -6.82 7.01 -13.59
CA GLY A 58 -5.93 7.25 -14.72
C GLY A 58 -4.68 6.38 -14.75
N LEU A 59 -4.51 5.46 -13.81
CA LEU A 59 -3.44 4.49 -13.86
C LEU A 59 -3.77 3.38 -14.86
N PRO A 60 -2.76 2.78 -15.53
CA PRO A 60 -2.96 1.58 -16.33
C PRO A 60 -3.33 0.39 -15.42
N GLU A 61 -3.90 -0.67 -16.00
CA GLU A 61 -4.26 -1.89 -15.28
C GLU A 61 -3.06 -2.54 -14.58
N THR A 62 -1.92 -2.51 -15.23
CA THR A 62 -0.64 -2.96 -14.67
C THR A 62 0.47 -1.97 -15.03
N PHE A 63 1.48 -1.86 -14.18
CA PHE A 63 2.68 -1.07 -14.48
C PHE A 63 3.90 -1.60 -13.74
N LEU A 64 5.08 -1.33 -14.29
CA LEU A 64 6.35 -1.66 -13.67
C LEU A 64 6.71 -0.56 -12.64
N SER A 65 6.81 -0.94 -11.39
CA SER A 65 7.37 -0.08 -10.34
C SER A 65 8.90 -0.16 -10.36
N PRO A 66 9.60 0.95 -10.12
CA PRO A 66 11.04 0.93 -9.86
C PRO A 66 11.42 0.01 -8.70
N ALA A 67 12.73 -0.24 -8.57
CA ALA A 67 13.24 -1.11 -7.53
C ALA A 67 12.79 -0.66 -6.12
N ASN A 68 12.24 -1.61 -5.37
CA ASN A 68 11.74 -1.43 -4.03
C ASN A 68 11.92 -2.75 -3.23
N GLU A 69 11.90 -2.68 -1.91
CA GLU A 69 11.70 -3.85 -1.06
C GLU A 69 10.22 -4.13 -0.91
N TRP A 70 9.81 -5.33 -1.29
CA TRP A 70 8.41 -5.73 -1.24
C TRP A 70 8.13 -6.46 0.07
N TYR A 71 7.24 -5.91 0.88
CA TYR A 71 6.90 -6.46 2.19
C TYR A 71 5.87 -7.56 2.09
N ILE A 72 6.06 -8.58 2.94
CA ILE A 72 5.09 -9.63 3.18
C ILE A 72 4.47 -9.39 4.55
N TRP A 73 3.17 -9.54 4.62
CA TRP A 73 2.36 -9.28 5.79
C TRP A 73 1.72 -10.56 6.32
N LYS A 74 1.63 -10.68 7.66
CA LYS A 74 0.94 -11.79 8.32
C LYS A 74 0.39 -11.34 9.67
N PRO A 75 -0.95 -11.20 9.85
CA PRO A 75 -1.97 -11.48 8.84
C PRO A 75 -1.86 -10.59 7.60
N ASP A 76 -2.39 -11.09 6.49
CA ASP A 76 -2.55 -10.32 5.27
C ASP A 76 -3.68 -9.30 5.48
N PRO A 77 -3.49 -8.02 5.10
CA PRO A 77 -4.53 -7.00 5.27
C PRO A 77 -5.85 -7.32 4.55
N ARG A 78 -5.84 -8.16 3.51
CA ARG A 78 -7.07 -8.62 2.85
C ARG A 78 -8.02 -9.40 3.76
N GLY A 79 -7.53 -9.95 4.86
CA GLY A 79 -8.35 -10.67 5.84
C GLY A 79 -9.36 -9.77 6.55
N ASN A 80 -9.17 -8.46 6.55
CA ASN A 80 -10.05 -7.51 7.21
C ASN A 80 -11.01 -6.86 6.20
N LYS A 81 -12.31 -6.95 6.46
CA LYS A 81 -13.36 -6.33 5.64
C LYS A 81 -13.30 -4.80 5.56
N ASP A 82 -12.63 -4.16 6.50
CA ASP A 82 -12.46 -2.71 6.55
C ASP A 82 -11.24 -2.24 5.72
N ILE A 83 -10.41 -3.16 5.26
CA ILE A 83 -9.28 -2.85 4.36
C ILE A 83 -9.71 -2.98 2.91
N HIS A 84 -9.38 -1.97 2.14
CA HIS A 84 -9.59 -1.93 0.71
C HIS A 84 -8.24 -1.86 0.00
N VAL A 85 -7.84 -2.98 -0.61
CA VAL A 85 -6.60 -3.07 -1.38
C VAL A 85 -6.79 -2.40 -2.74
N LEU A 86 -5.88 -1.50 -3.07
CA LEU A 86 -5.89 -0.75 -4.32
C LEU A 86 -4.89 -1.27 -5.34
N LEU A 87 -3.72 -1.71 -4.86
CA LEU A 87 -2.66 -2.30 -5.69
C LEU A 87 -2.05 -3.51 -5.00
N SER A 88 -1.68 -4.50 -5.81
CA SER A 88 -0.92 -5.69 -5.38
C SER A 88 0.24 -6.00 -6.32
N LEU A 89 1.13 -6.90 -5.89
CA LEU A 89 2.15 -7.49 -6.76
C LEU A 89 1.49 -8.44 -7.77
N SER A 90 1.87 -8.30 -9.04
CA SER A 90 1.44 -9.26 -10.06
C SER A 90 2.04 -10.65 -9.79
N PRO A 91 1.25 -11.73 -9.94
CA PRO A 91 1.79 -13.09 -9.90
C PRO A 91 2.90 -13.37 -10.92
N SER A 92 2.99 -12.58 -11.99
CA SER A 92 4.05 -12.68 -13.00
C SER A 92 5.44 -12.33 -12.47
N ASN A 93 5.55 -11.72 -11.28
CA ASN A 93 6.84 -11.37 -10.69
C ASN A 93 7.56 -12.55 -10.02
N TYR A 94 6.84 -13.62 -9.71
CA TYR A 94 7.39 -14.68 -8.87
C TYR A 94 8.24 -15.71 -9.65
N PRO A 95 9.32 -16.22 -9.05
CA PRO A 95 9.87 -15.86 -7.73
C PRO A 95 10.57 -14.50 -7.74
N LEU A 96 10.49 -13.75 -6.65
CA LEU A 96 11.09 -12.43 -6.51
C LEU A 96 11.96 -12.35 -5.25
N GLY A 97 13.17 -11.85 -5.41
CA GLY A 97 14.14 -11.68 -4.34
C GLY A 97 15.08 -12.87 -4.16
N MET A 98 16.12 -12.65 -3.38
CA MET A 98 17.10 -13.70 -3.07
C MET A 98 16.43 -14.84 -2.28
N LYS A 99 16.80 -16.07 -2.60
CA LYS A 99 16.25 -17.29 -1.98
C LYS A 99 14.74 -17.42 -2.17
N ASP A 100 14.22 -16.89 -3.27
CA ASP A 100 12.80 -16.97 -3.59
C ASP A 100 11.90 -16.51 -2.43
N THR A 101 12.28 -15.40 -1.80
CA THR A 101 11.57 -14.86 -0.64
C THR A 101 10.09 -14.65 -0.93
N LEU A 102 9.76 -14.20 -2.15
CA LEU A 102 8.40 -14.09 -2.65
C LEU A 102 8.18 -15.13 -3.73
N THR A 103 7.48 -16.21 -3.41
CA THR A 103 7.27 -17.35 -4.31
C THR A 103 5.88 -17.42 -4.89
N ALA A 104 4.91 -16.86 -4.20
CA ALA A 104 3.50 -16.89 -4.58
C ALA A 104 2.71 -15.84 -3.80
N GLY A 105 1.46 -15.69 -4.19
CA GLY A 105 0.49 -14.89 -3.46
C GLY A 105 0.12 -13.61 -4.19
N ASP A 106 -0.87 -13.00 -3.63
CA ASP A 106 -1.51 -11.78 -4.08
C ASP A 106 -1.22 -10.71 -3.02
N LEU A 107 0.02 -10.22 -3.04
CA LEU A 107 0.56 -9.40 -1.95
C LEU A 107 0.10 -7.94 -2.08
N PRO A 108 -0.67 -7.44 -1.12
CA PRO A 108 -1.07 -6.04 -1.08
C PRO A 108 0.13 -5.10 -0.98
N VAL A 109 0.14 -4.07 -1.83
CA VAL A 109 1.19 -3.05 -1.89
C VAL A 109 0.65 -1.68 -1.48
N VAL A 110 -0.59 -1.38 -1.86
CA VAL A 110 -1.27 -0.13 -1.52
C VAL A 110 -2.68 -0.45 -1.05
N TRP A 111 -3.05 0.07 0.12
CA TRP A 111 -4.41 -0.07 0.63
C TRP A 111 -4.86 1.13 1.46
N THR A 112 -6.17 1.22 1.64
CA THR A 112 -6.85 2.16 2.51
C THR A 112 -7.74 1.42 3.50
N ASN A 113 -8.19 2.11 4.53
CA ASN A 113 -9.09 1.59 5.56
C ASN A 113 -10.41 2.38 5.51
N THR A 114 -11.54 1.69 5.42
CA THR A 114 -12.85 2.34 5.30
C THR A 114 -13.29 3.10 6.56
N ARG A 115 -12.69 2.78 7.71
CA ARG A 115 -12.95 3.44 9.00
C ARG A 115 -12.12 4.71 9.20
N TYR A 116 -11.00 4.83 8.48
CA TYR A 116 -10.04 5.92 8.65
C TYR A 116 -9.62 6.48 7.31
N LYS A 117 -9.46 7.80 7.25
CA LYS A 117 -8.93 8.45 6.05
C LYS A 117 -7.41 8.27 5.98
N MET A 118 -6.99 7.10 5.52
CA MET A 118 -5.60 6.70 5.46
C MET A 118 -5.24 6.02 4.15
N LEU A 119 -3.98 6.08 3.78
CA LEU A 119 -3.38 5.27 2.74
C LEU A 119 -2.03 4.75 3.21
N TYR A 120 -1.82 3.46 3.10
CA TYR A 120 -0.50 2.87 3.16
C TYR A 120 0.00 2.52 1.77
N CYS A 121 1.27 2.78 1.52
CA CYS A 121 1.96 2.47 0.28
C CYS A 121 3.32 1.81 0.57
N ASN A 122 3.52 0.58 0.15
CA ASN A 122 4.80 -0.12 0.37
C ASN A 122 5.95 0.47 -0.47
N MET A 123 5.66 1.19 -1.55
CA MET A 123 6.69 1.85 -2.36
C MET A 123 7.30 3.02 -1.59
N GLY A 124 8.62 3.07 -1.46
CA GLY A 124 9.29 4.13 -0.70
C GLY A 124 10.72 3.79 -0.27
N HIS A 125 11.27 2.66 -0.68
CA HIS A 125 12.66 2.30 -0.39
C HIS A 125 13.62 3.07 -1.32
N GLY A 126 13.94 4.28 -0.92
CA GLY A 126 14.87 5.14 -1.66
C GLY A 126 14.21 6.02 -2.72
N ASP A 127 15.02 6.82 -3.38
CA ASP A 127 14.61 7.88 -4.30
C ASP A 127 14.13 7.38 -5.68
N LYS A 128 14.56 6.19 -6.08
CA LYS A 128 14.18 5.59 -7.38
C LYS A 128 12.68 5.43 -7.56
N VAL A 129 11.93 5.30 -6.47
CA VAL A 129 10.47 5.19 -6.53
C VAL A 129 9.80 6.42 -7.17
N PHE A 130 10.47 7.56 -7.18
CA PHE A 130 9.98 8.80 -7.79
C PHE A 130 10.36 8.95 -9.27
N THR A 131 11.04 8.00 -9.88
CA THR A 131 11.41 8.03 -11.30
C THR A 131 10.32 7.53 -12.25
N SER A 132 9.24 6.96 -11.72
CA SER A 132 8.09 6.46 -12.49
C SER A 132 6.97 7.50 -12.53
N ASP A 133 6.61 7.98 -13.71
CA ASP A 133 5.48 8.91 -13.87
C ASP A 133 4.16 8.32 -13.39
N THR A 134 3.92 7.03 -13.66
CA THR A 134 2.72 6.32 -13.18
C THR A 134 2.67 6.30 -11.65
N GLN A 135 3.80 6.02 -11.00
CA GLN A 135 3.88 5.99 -9.54
C GLN A 135 3.74 7.39 -8.94
N ASN A 136 4.31 8.40 -9.58
CA ASN A 136 4.14 9.80 -9.19
C ASN A 136 2.68 10.26 -9.33
N GLN A 137 1.97 9.78 -10.36
CA GLN A 137 0.53 10.03 -10.49
C GLN A 137 -0.26 9.39 -9.34
N LEU A 138 0.06 8.15 -8.96
CA LEU A 138 -0.54 7.49 -7.79
C LEU A 138 -0.35 8.33 -6.52
N PHE A 139 0.87 8.79 -6.27
CA PHE A 139 1.19 9.60 -5.08
C PHE A 139 0.44 10.93 -5.08
N ARG A 140 0.41 11.62 -6.22
CA ARG A 140 -0.36 12.84 -6.37
C ARG A 140 -1.85 12.63 -6.10
N ASN A 141 -2.43 11.59 -6.70
CA ASN A 141 -3.84 11.25 -6.49
C ASN A 141 -4.13 10.95 -5.02
N ALA A 142 -3.23 10.22 -4.34
CA ALA A 142 -3.36 9.89 -2.93
C ALA A 142 -3.38 11.15 -2.05
N ILE A 143 -2.46 12.08 -2.28
CA ILE A 143 -2.38 13.33 -1.52
C ILE A 143 -3.65 14.17 -1.75
N LEU A 144 -4.10 14.29 -3.00
CA LEU A 144 -5.32 15.04 -3.32
C LEU A 144 -6.54 14.41 -2.66
N TRP A 145 -6.71 13.09 -2.77
CA TRP A 145 -7.81 12.36 -2.15
C TRP A 145 -7.82 12.51 -0.63
N LEU A 146 -6.66 12.42 0.02
CA LEU A 146 -6.53 12.62 1.47
C LEU A 146 -6.81 14.07 1.89
N GLY A 147 -6.52 15.04 1.02
CA GLY A 147 -6.81 16.47 1.26
C GLY A 147 -8.27 16.86 1.04
N GLU A 148 -9.09 16.02 0.39
CA GLU A 148 -10.50 16.31 0.19
C GLU A 148 -11.26 16.32 1.52
N THR A 149 -11.92 17.41 1.82
CA THR A 149 -12.84 17.48 2.95
C THR A 149 -14.07 16.61 2.63
N PRO A 150 -14.57 15.77 3.56
CA PRO A 150 -15.82 15.07 3.34
C PRO A 150 -16.90 16.08 2.94
N LYS A 151 -17.56 15.85 1.80
CA LYS A 151 -18.73 16.67 1.44
C LYS A 151 -19.77 16.48 2.54
N THR A 152 -20.06 17.54 3.28
CA THR A 152 -21.19 17.54 4.21
C THR A 152 -22.44 17.15 3.42
N PRO A 153 -23.23 16.15 3.85
CA PRO A 153 -24.50 15.88 3.21
C PRO A 153 -25.31 17.17 3.18
N GLN A 154 -25.70 17.62 2.01
CA GLN A 154 -26.70 18.68 1.91
C GLN A 154 -28.04 18.05 2.34
N HIS A 155 -28.51 18.44 3.50
CA HIS A 155 -29.86 18.15 4.01
C HIS A 155 -30.90 18.88 3.23
#